data_23ed78f5f7770c5f31d878f3232dda68
#
_entry.id   23ed78f5f7770c5f31d878f3232dda68
#
_cell.length_a   1.000
_cell.length_b   1.000
_cell.length_c   1.000
_cell.angle_alpha   90.00
_cell.angle_beta   90.00
_cell.angle_gamma   90.00
#
_symmetry.space_group_name_H-M   'P 1'
#
loop_
_entity.id
_entity.type
_entity.pdbx_description
1 polymer ?
#
loop_
_entity_poly.entity_id
_entity_poly.type
_entity_poly.pdbx_seq_one_letter_code
_entity_poly.pdbx_strand_id
1 'polypeptide(L)'
;MSSKFELPKLSRRTLLKATALAGVAQVASPFVVTSWAADDVKIGVDNPLTGTYAITGRNELHGMELAVAEINAHGGILGRQAKLIVEDSTSGDAGVAVQKARKLIDKDKVDFLISNVNSGLAMATSAVAYEKNVFMMDPGGHADDITGKTCHWNVFQVCPSTTVLVNAIAPSLIKRFGKKFYFLVPDYAFGHGLLAAYNLNLKKYGATNVGTDLIPLGTTEYSSYLIKAQAANPDVIVILQNGEDQTNVLKQAVQFGLDKRFHIAGANIELETLEALPAEARVGNWVIEWYWNQPGVAHVKEFTEAIKKKTGRVPTARTWFGHTAIRACALAANTAKSLDAAKMAHAMNGFALPPEVSLQPHQASFRAEQHLLIGTLWAGHAQSAGSAPDDLFKVDEVIDCSTIAPSVAETQCKMTWPS
;
A
#
# COMPACT_ATOMS: atom_id res chain seq x y z
N MET A 1 -60.54 48.71 35.81
CA MET A 1 -60.46 49.72 34.72
C MET A 1 -60.04 49.00 33.43
N SER A 2 -61.06 48.75 32.59
CA SER A 2 -60.86 47.97 31.34
C SER A 2 -60.83 49.01 30.19
N SER A 3 -59.69 49.15 29.50
CA SER A 3 -59.59 49.96 28.29
C SER A 3 -59.73 49.07 27.07
N LYS A 4 -60.83 49.23 26.36
CA LYS A 4 -61.07 48.60 25.05
C LYS A 4 -60.24 49.32 24.00
N PHE A 5 -59.40 48.60 23.27
CA PHE A 5 -58.74 49.11 22.08
C PHE A 5 -59.62 48.89 20.87
N GLU A 6 -60.16 49.97 20.29
CA GLU A 6 -60.90 49.92 19.02
C GLU A 6 -59.98 50.06 17.84
N LEU A 7 -60.09 49.12 16.89
CA LEU A 7 -59.34 49.13 15.63
C LEU A 7 -60.09 50.10 14.62
N PRO A 8 -59.35 50.94 13.90
CA PRO A 8 -59.94 51.81 12.90
C PRO A 8 -60.45 51.05 11.68
N LYS A 9 -61.70 51.36 11.25
CA LYS A 9 -62.37 50.81 10.06
C LYS A 9 -61.68 51.35 8.80
N LEU A 10 -60.99 50.54 8.07
CA LEU A 10 -60.40 50.84 6.76
C LEU A 10 -61.53 50.94 5.70
N SER A 11 -61.60 52.08 4.98
CA SER A 11 -62.55 52.28 3.93
C SER A 11 -62.18 51.52 2.63
N ARG A 12 -63.22 51.15 1.86
CA ARG A 12 -63.06 50.42 0.58
C ARG A 12 -62.12 51.10 -0.45
N ARG A 13 -61.94 52.45 -0.32
CA ARG A 13 -61.06 53.24 -1.20
C ARG A 13 -59.55 53.07 -0.85
N THR A 14 -59.23 52.69 0.37
CA THR A 14 -57.85 52.43 0.80
C THR A 14 -57.35 51.03 0.37
N LEU A 15 -58.31 50.10 0.19
CA LEU A 15 -58.00 48.75 -0.27
C LEU A 15 -57.67 48.71 -1.78
N LEU A 16 -58.24 49.63 -2.59
CA LEU A 16 -58.02 49.65 -4.04
C LEU A 16 -56.75 50.38 -4.49
N LYS A 17 -56.08 51.12 -3.59
CA LYS A 17 -54.81 51.76 -3.88
C LYS A 17 -53.60 50.91 -3.49
N ALA A 18 -53.80 49.83 -2.74
CA ALA A 18 -52.69 48.85 -2.34
C ALA A 18 -52.47 47.74 -3.37
N THR A 19 -53.39 47.59 -4.36
CA THR A 19 -53.28 46.52 -5.39
C THR A 19 -52.64 46.98 -6.70
N ALA A 20 -52.15 48.19 -6.82
CA ALA A 20 -51.56 48.72 -8.06
C ALA A 20 -50.03 48.82 -8.02
N LEU A 21 -49.35 48.37 -6.94
CA LEU A 21 -47.90 48.39 -6.81
C LEU A 21 -47.30 46.98 -6.51
N ALA A 22 -48.05 45.91 -6.71
CA ALA A 22 -47.58 44.51 -6.57
C ALA A 22 -47.43 43.87 -7.94
N GLY A 23 -46.98 44.64 -8.91
CA GLY A 23 -46.54 44.10 -10.21
C GLY A 23 -45.02 43.98 -10.26
N VAL A 24 -44.56 42.74 -10.45
CA VAL A 24 -43.16 42.34 -10.76
C VAL A 24 -42.22 42.34 -9.54
N ALA A 25 -42.51 41.53 -8.53
CA ALA A 25 -41.45 40.76 -7.89
C ALA A 25 -41.53 39.35 -8.51
N GLN A 26 -40.79 39.12 -9.57
CA GLN A 26 -40.39 37.73 -9.92
C GLN A 26 -39.67 37.20 -8.70
N VAL A 27 -40.36 36.41 -7.90
CA VAL A 27 -39.76 35.51 -6.94
C VAL A 27 -38.90 34.55 -7.78
N ALA A 28 -37.63 34.86 -7.90
CA ALA A 28 -36.65 33.86 -8.18
C ALA A 28 -36.76 32.84 -7.03
N SER A 29 -37.65 31.86 -7.17
CA SER A 29 -37.57 30.64 -6.38
C SER A 29 -36.15 30.19 -6.57
N PRO A 30 -35.34 30.04 -5.50
CA PRO A 30 -34.14 29.27 -5.67
C PRO A 30 -34.63 27.92 -6.19
N PHE A 31 -34.29 27.61 -7.43
CA PHE A 31 -34.33 26.22 -7.88
C PHE A 31 -33.42 25.49 -6.87
N VAL A 32 -34.04 24.92 -5.85
CA VAL A 32 -33.44 23.84 -5.12
C VAL A 32 -33.35 22.76 -6.16
N VAL A 33 -32.23 22.77 -6.91
CA VAL A 33 -31.76 21.59 -7.60
C VAL A 33 -31.59 20.61 -6.46
N THR A 34 -32.60 19.77 -6.23
CA THR A 34 -32.41 18.52 -5.52
C THR A 34 -31.40 17.80 -6.38
N SER A 35 -30.10 18.05 -6.10
CA SER A 35 -29.04 17.17 -6.50
C SER A 35 -29.48 15.83 -5.94
N TRP A 36 -29.96 14.96 -6.79
CA TRP A 36 -29.99 13.54 -6.47
C TRP A 36 -28.55 13.26 -6.09
N ALA A 37 -28.31 13.00 -4.79
CA ALA A 37 -26.99 12.64 -4.33
C ALA A 37 -26.61 11.43 -5.17
N ALA A 38 -25.65 11.64 -6.09
CA ALA A 38 -25.15 10.51 -6.87
C ALA A 38 -24.63 9.48 -5.86
N ASP A 39 -24.91 8.21 -6.10
CA ASP A 39 -24.48 7.13 -5.23
C ASP A 39 -22.99 7.26 -4.91
N ASP A 40 -22.60 6.90 -3.68
CA ASP A 40 -21.20 6.91 -3.26
C ASP A 40 -20.32 6.14 -4.24
N VAL A 41 -19.06 6.55 -4.42
CA VAL A 41 -18.05 5.75 -5.10
C VAL A 41 -17.61 4.65 -4.14
N LYS A 42 -17.86 3.42 -4.50
CA LYS A 42 -17.58 2.24 -3.68
C LYS A 42 -16.20 1.67 -3.98
N ILE A 43 -15.35 1.60 -2.96
CA ILE A 43 -14.02 1.05 -3.05
C ILE A 43 -14.00 -0.30 -2.35
N GLY A 44 -13.84 -1.39 -3.10
CA GLY A 44 -13.69 -2.73 -2.54
C GLY A 44 -12.29 -2.92 -2.00
N VAL A 45 -12.18 -3.44 -0.79
CA VAL A 45 -10.90 -3.75 -0.15
C VAL A 45 -10.90 -5.23 0.22
N ASP A 46 -10.02 -6.00 -0.43
CA ASP A 46 -9.79 -7.42 -0.19
C ASP A 46 -8.44 -7.58 0.52
N ASN A 47 -8.42 -7.45 1.86
CA ASN A 47 -7.17 -7.34 2.62
C ASN A 47 -7.16 -8.27 3.84
N PRO A 48 -6.00 -8.82 4.26
CA PRO A 48 -5.92 -9.71 5.42
C PRO A 48 -6.14 -8.93 6.72
N LEU A 49 -7.20 -9.30 7.44
CA LEU A 49 -7.48 -8.79 8.79
C LEU A 49 -7.30 -9.86 9.86
N THR A 50 -7.04 -11.11 9.42
CA THR A 50 -6.75 -12.27 10.27
C THR A 50 -5.52 -13.03 9.76
N GLY A 51 -4.87 -13.82 10.65
CA GLY A 51 -3.67 -14.61 10.36
C GLY A 51 -2.36 -13.79 10.37
N THR A 52 -1.30 -14.34 9.80
CA THR A 52 0.09 -13.83 9.84
C THR A 52 0.24 -12.36 9.41
N TYR A 53 -0.60 -11.89 8.49
CA TYR A 53 -0.57 -10.51 7.97
C TYR A 53 -1.65 -9.58 8.55
N ALA A 54 -2.30 -9.96 9.64
CA ALA A 54 -3.40 -9.16 10.21
C ALA A 54 -2.99 -7.74 10.61
N ILE A 55 -1.80 -7.56 11.18
CA ILE A 55 -1.28 -6.25 11.59
C ILE A 55 -0.93 -5.42 10.34
N THR A 56 -0.27 -6.04 9.38
CA THR A 56 0.11 -5.45 8.09
C THR A 56 -1.12 -4.94 7.33
N GLY A 57 -2.15 -5.78 7.18
CA GLY A 57 -3.41 -5.41 6.53
C GLY A 57 -4.17 -4.30 7.26
N ARG A 58 -4.15 -4.29 8.61
CA ARG A 58 -4.74 -3.19 9.39
C ARG A 58 -4.02 -1.86 9.16
N ASN A 59 -2.70 -1.87 9.07
CA ASN A 59 -1.93 -0.66 8.83
C ASN A 59 -2.23 -0.10 7.42
N GLU A 60 -2.36 -0.95 6.40
CA GLU A 60 -2.84 -0.52 5.09
C GLU A 60 -4.24 0.11 5.18
N LEU A 61 -5.17 -0.54 5.89
CA LEU A 61 -6.53 -0.04 6.06
C LEU A 61 -6.56 1.33 6.77
N HIS A 62 -5.72 1.57 7.77
CA HIS A 62 -5.61 2.89 8.42
C HIS A 62 -5.23 3.99 7.42
N GLY A 63 -4.31 3.70 6.49
CA GLY A 63 -3.94 4.61 5.42
C GLY A 63 -5.09 4.85 4.43
N MET A 64 -5.78 3.78 4.02
CA MET A 64 -6.95 3.87 3.14
C MET A 64 -8.06 4.72 3.74
N GLU A 65 -8.36 4.53 5.03
CA GLU A 65 -9.38 5.31 5.75
C GLU A 65 -9.01 6.79 5.86
N LEU A 66 -7.74 7.12 6.08
CA LEU A 66 -7.26 8.51 6.08
C LEU A 66 -7.45 9.12 4.69
N ALA A 67 -7.01 8.43 3.64
CA ALA A 67 -7.14 8.90 2.26
C ALA A 67 -8.60 9.16 1.86
N VAL A 68 -9.52 8.25 2.24
CA VAL A 68 -10.97 8.45 2.00
C VAL A 68 -11.48 9.68 2.73
N ALA A 69 -11.09 9.89 3.99
CA ALA A 69 -11.50 11.07 4.74
C ALA A 69 -11.00 12.38 4.10
N GLU A 70 -9.75 12.40 3.64
CA GLU A 70 -9.17 13.55 2.93
C GLU A 70 -9.86 13.82 1.60
N ILE A 71 -10.07 12.78 0.78
CA ILE A 71 -10.78 12.88 -0.51
C ILE A 71 -12.18 13.45 -0.29
N ASN A 72 -12.93 12.93 0.67
CA ASN A 72 -14.30 13.36 0.96
C ASN A 72 -14.34 14.80 1.48
N ALA A 73 -13.38 15.23 2.27
CA ALA A 73 -13.26 16.62 2.72
C ALA A 73 -12.98 17.61 1.58
N HIS A 74 -12.42 17.13 0.46
CA HIS A 74 -12.09 17.92 -0.74
C HIS A 74 -13.09 17.71 -1.90
N GLY A 75 -14.29 17.22 -1.62
CA GLY A 75 -15.37 17.10 -2.61
C GLY A 75 -15.53 15.71 -3.24
N GLY A 76 -14.78 14.72 -2.77
CA GLY A 76 -14.94 13.32 -3.16
C GLY A 76 -14.29 12.96 -4.51
N ILE A 77 -14.72 11.84 -5.08
CA ILE A 77 -14.30 11.35 -6.40
C ILE A 77 -15.41 11.73 -7.39
N LEU A 78 -15.08 12.49 -8.42
CA LEU A 78 -16.06 13.01 -9.40
C LEU A 78 -17.27 13.74 -8.74
N GLY A 79 -17.04 14.42 -7.61
CA GLY A 79 -18.09 15.09 -6.84
C GLY A 79 -18.96 14.17 -5.98
N ARG A 80 -18.60 12.89 -5.82
CA ARG A 80 -19.30 11.85 -5.05
C ARG A 80 -18.48 11.45 -3.83
N GLN A 81 -19.13 11.12 -2.71
CA GLN A 81 -18.42 10.61 -1.54
C GLN A 81 -17.81 9.24 -1.83
N ALA A 82 -16.60 9.01 -1.37
CA ALA A 82 -15.93 7.71 -1.44
C ALA A 82 -16.23 6.88 -0.19
N LYS A 83 -16.40 5.57 -0.34
CA LYS A 83 -16.70 4.64 0.74
C LYS A 83 -15.94 3.32 0.57
N LEU A 84 -15.28 2.86 1.63
CA LEU A 84 -14.66 1.54 1.67
C LEU A 84 -15.70 0.44 1.96
N ILE A 85 -15.61 -0.66 1.24
CA ILE A 85 -16.28 -1.92 1.53
C ILE A 85 -15.19 -2.96 1.73
N VAL A 86 -15.01 -3.38 2.99
CA VAL A 86 -13.86 -4.18 3.41
C VAL A 86 -14.27 -5.63 3.62
N GLU A 87 -13.51 -6.55 3.05
CA GLU A 87 -13.60 -7.99 3.26
C GLU A 87 -12.26 -8.53 3.79
N ASP A 88 -12.35 -9.47 4.72
CA ASP A 88 -11.18 -10.19 5.22
C ASP A 88 -10.83 -11.32 4.26
N SER A 89 -9.70 -11.18 3.55
CA SER A 89 -9.16 -12.19 2.63
C SER A 89 -8.42 -13.32 3.34
N THR A 90 -8.22 -13.22 4.65
CA THR A 90 -7.24 -14.02 5.40
C THR A 90 -5.80 -13.84 4.89
N SER A 91 -4.83 -14.54 5.46
CA SER A 91 -3.42 -14.32 5.11
C SER A 91 -2.86 -15.27 4.04
N GLY A 92 -3.53 -16.38 3.73
CA GLY A 92 -2.93 -17.42 2.89
C GLY A 92 -3.88 -18.26 2.03
N ASP A 93 -5.21 -18.07 2.12
CA ASP A 93 -6.18 -18.86 1.35
C ASP A 93 -6.64 -18.12 0.09
N ALA A 94 -6.11 -18.54 -1.07
CA ALA A 94 -6.46 -17.95 -2.36
C ALA A 94 -7.95 -18.17 -2.72
N GLY A 95 -8.57 -19.25 -2.27
CA GLY A 95 -9.99 -19.51 -2.48
C GLY A 95 -10.86 -18.47 -1.76
N VAL A 96 -10.53 -18.16 -0.52
CA VAL A 96 -11.20 -17.11 0.26
C VAL A 96 -11.02 -15.74 -0.39
N ALA A 97 -9.80 -15.34 -0.73
CA ALA A 97 -9.53 -14.05 -1.37
C ALA A 97 -10.31 -13.89 -2.69
N VAL A 98 -10.30 -14.91 -3.57
CA VAL A 98 -11.08 -14.91 -4.82
C VAL A 98 -12.58 -14.78 -4.56
N GLN A 99 -13.10 -15.48 -3.57
CA GLN A 99 -14.52 -15.38 -3.18
C GLN A 99 -14.87 -13.95 -2.70
N LYS A 100 -13.99 -13.34 -1.89
CA LYS A 100 -14.19 -11.98 -1.38
C LYS A 100 -14.12 -10.95 -2.50
N ALA A 101 -13.13 -11.04 -3.39
CA ALA A 101 -13.03 -10.19 -4.57
C ALA A 101 -14.28 -10.29 -5.46
N ARG A 102 -14.76 -11.51 -5.76
CA ARG A 102 -16.01 -11.71 -6.52
C ARG A 102 -17.23 -11.15 -5.79
N LYS A 103 -17.33 -11.30 -4.46
CA LYS A 103 -18.40 -10.70 -3.67
C LYS A 103 -18.40 -9.18 -3.80
N LEU A 104 -17.25 -8.54 -3.60
CA LEU A 104 -17.09 -7.09 -3.73
C LEU A 104 -17.54 -6.61 -5.12
N ILE A 105 -17.13 -7.29 -6.18
CA ILE A 105 -17.44 -6.90 -7.56
C ILE A 105 -18.89 -7.25 -7.93
N ASP A 106 -19.31 -8.51 -7.76
CA ASP A 106 -20.57 -9.00 -8.31
C ASP A 106 -21.79 -8.64 -7.46
N LYS A 107 -21.64 -8.62 -6.11
CA LYS A 107 -22.72 -8.38 -5.16
C LYS A 107 -22.73 -6.93 -4.66
N ASP A 108 -21.60 -6.43 -4.17
CA ASP A 108 -21.52 -5.11 -3.54
C ASP A 108 -21.38 -3.99 -4.59
N LYS A 109 -21.04 -4.37 -5.85
CA LYS A 109 -20.93 -3.46 -7.01
C LYS A 109 -19.93 -2.34 -6.74
N VAL A 110 -18.72 -2.71 -6.36
CA VAL A 110 -17.64 -1.74 -6.18
C VAL A 110 -17.16 -1.17 -7.52
N ASP A 111 -16.78 0.11 -7.51
CA ASP A 111 -16.31 0.81 -8.70
C ASP A 111 -14.86 0.45 -9.04
N PHE A 112 -14.04 0.15 -8.02
CA PHE A 112 -12.68 -0.39 -8.17
C PHE A 112 -12.26 -1.21 -6.95
N LEU A 113 -11.21 -2.02 -7.11
CA LEU A 113 -10.74 -2.99 -6.14
C LEU A 113 -9.35 -2.61 -5.62
N ILE A 114 -9.14 -2.75 -4.31
CA ILE A 114 -7.83 -2.73 -3.67
C ILE A 114 -7.47 -4.17 -3.31
N SER A 115 -6.27 -4.59 -3.68
CA SER A 115 -5.77 -5.94 -3.52
C SER A 115 -5.07 -6.17 -2.18
N ASN A 116 -4.37 -7.26 -2.07
CA ASN A 116 -3.97 -8.03 -0.91
C ASN A 116 -2.48 -7.88 -0.58
N VAL A 117 -2.11 -8.08 0.69
CA VAL A 117 -0.71 -8.13 1.15
C VAL A 117 0.03 -9.36 0.61
N ASN A 118 -0.62 -10.53 0.57
CA ASN A 118 0.00 -11.77 0.09
C ASN A 118 0.08 -11.79 -1.44
N SER A 119 1.28 -11.92 -2.00
CA SER A 119 1.50 -11.88 -3.44
C SER A 119 0.73 -12.94 -4.23
N GLY A 120 0.57 -14.15 -3.68
CA GLY A 120 -0.21 -15.22 -4.33
C GLY A 120 -1.70 -14.86 -4.40
N LEU A 121 -2.22 -14.27 -3.32
CA LEU A 121 -3.60 -13.79 -3.26
C LEU A 121 -3.80 -12.58 -4.18
N ALA A 122 -2.85 -11.64 -4.20
CA ALA A 122 -2.87 -10.49 -5.10
C ALA A 122 -2.90 -10.92 -6.58
N MET A 123 -2.11 -11.91 -6.99
CA MET A 123 -2.17 -12.48 -8.34
C MET A 123 -3.53 -13.11 -8.64
N ALA A 124 -4.11 -13.86 -7.68
CA ALA A 124 -5.41 -14.50 -7.87
C ALA A 124 -6.54 -13.47 -7.99
N THR A 125 -6.53 -12.41 -7.17
CA THR A 125 -7.51 -11.32 -7.22
C THR A 125 -7.33 -10.43 -8.44
N SER A 126 -6.08 -10.23 -8.93
CA SER A 126 -5.82 -9.50 -10.18
C SER A 126 -6.44 -10.20 -11.40
N ALA A 127 -6.39 -11.53 -11.45
CA ALA A 127 -7.04 -12.29 -12.49
C ALA A 127 -8.58 -12.13 -12.45
N VAL A 128 -9.18 -12.06 -11.25
CA VAL A 128 -10.63 -11.76 -11.09
C VAL A 128 -10.95 -10.34 -11.57
N ALA A 129 -10.14 -9.33 -11.16
CA ALA A 129 -10.34 -7.97 -11.59
C ALA A 129 -10.22 -7.82 -13.12
N TYR A 130 -9.29 -8.52 -13.75
CA TYR A 130 -9.13 -8.57 -15.20
C TYR A 130 -10.35 -9.22 -15.89
N GLU A 131 -10.77 -10.41 -15.42
CA GLU A 131 -11.98 -11.11 -15.94
C GLU A 131 -13.23 -10.22 -15.89
N LYS A 132 -13.34 -9.43 -14.82
CA LYS A 132 -14.53 -8.59 -14.55
C LYS A 132 -14.40 -7.16 -15.09
N ASN A 133 -13.30 -6.81 -15.74
CA ASN A 133 -13.01 -5.44 -16.20
C ASN A 133 -13.14 -4.39 -15.10
N VAL A 134 -12.60 -4.65 -13.91
CA VAL A 134 -12.56 -3.73 -12.76
C VAL A 134 -11.16 -3.18 -12.60
N PHE A 135 -11.02 -1.86 -12.44
CA PHE A 135 -9.74 -1.25 -12.13
C PHE A 135 -9.26 -1.71 -10.74
N MET A 136 -8.00 -2.14 -10.66
CA MET A 136 -7.43 -2.65 -9.43
C MET A 136 -6.10 -1.96 -9.08
N MET A 137 -5.96 -1.57 -7.83
CA MET A 137 -4.70 -1.12 -7.26
C MET A 137 -4.20 -2.14 -6.24
N ASP A 138 -2.95 -2.57 -6.40
CA ASP A 138 -2.28 -3.50 -5.49
C ASP A 138 -1.31 -2.75 -4.57
N PRO A 139 -1.67 -2.56 -3.29
CA PRO A 139 -0.79 -1.88 -2.34
C PRO A 139 0.30 -2.78 -1.77
N GLY A 140 0.09 -4.11 -1.71
CA GLY A 140 0.87 -4.96 -0.83
C GLY A 140 1.46 -6.24 -1.42
N GLY A 141 1.04 -6.66 -2.58
CA GLY A 141 1.60 -7.85 -3.26
C GLY A 141 2.90 -7.51 -3.99
N HIS A 142 4.02 -8.10 -3.58
CA HIS A 142 5.37 -7.74 -4.07
C HIS A 142 5.90 -8.62 -5.20
N ALA A 143 5.21 -9.72 -5.58
CA ALA A 143 5.74 -10.63 -6.60
C ALA A 143 5.95 -9.91 -7.93
N ASP A 144 7.11 -10.12 -8.56
CA ASP A 144 7.43 -9.57 -9.87
C ASP A 144 6.38 -9.92 -10.93
N ASP A 145 5.76 -11.09 -10.83
CA ASP A 145 4.80 -11.58 -11.81
C ASP A 145 3.49 -10.78 -11.85
N ILE A 146 3.11 -10.05 -10.78
CA ILE A 146 1.87 -9.23 -10.75
C ILE A 146 1.87 -8.19 -11.87
N THR A 147 2.98 -7.50 -12.05
CA THR A 147 3.20 -6.51 -13.13
C THR A 147 4.22 -7.00 -14.16
N GLY A 148 4.59 -8.29 -14.11
CA GLY A 148 5.47 -8.99 -15.02
C GLY A 148 4.70 -9.97 -15.92
N LYS A 149 4.99 -11.27 -15.80
CA LYS A 149 4.40 -12.31 -16.67
C LYS A 149 2.88 -12.36 -16.66
N THR A 150 2.25 -12.02 -15.54
CA THR A 150 0.79 -12.01 -15.37
C THR A 150 0.20 -10.61 -15.35
N CYS A 151 0.92 -9.63 -15.91
CA CYS A 151 0.45 -8.24 -15.94
C CYS A 151 -0.88 -8.09 -16.70
N HIS A 152 -1.74 -7.24 -16.16
CA HIS A 152 -3.02 -6.89 -16.74
C HIS A 152 -3.15 -5.38 -16.91
N TRP A 153 -3.82 -4.93 -17.98
CA TRP A 153 -3.96 -3.51 -18.31
C TRP A 153 -4.70 -2.68 -17.23
N ASN A 154 -5.52 -3.34 -16.41
CA ASN A 154 -6.33 -2.71 -15.36
C ASN A 154 -5.76 -2.87 -13.95
N VAL A 155 -4.53 -3.39 -13.80
CA VAL A 155 -3.87 -3.66 -12.52
C VAL A 155 -2.62 -2.79 -12.37
N PHE A 156 -2.53 -2.07 -11.26
CA PHE A 156 -1.40 -1.19 -10.91
C PHE A 156 -0.86 -1.59 -9.54
N GLN A 157 0.47 -1.66 -9.41
CA GLN A 157 1.16 -2.08 -8.18
C GLN A 157 1.87 -0.88 -7.55
N VAL A 158 1.54 -0.59 -6.28
CA VAL A 158 2.13 0.53 -5.52
C VAL A 158 3.42 0.12 -4.83
N CYS A 159 3.45 -1.07 -4.21
CA CYS A 159 4.63 -1.55 -3.52
C CYS A 159 5.73 -1.98 -4.52
N PRO A 160 7.02 -1.92 -4.14
CA PRO A 160 8.12 -2.36 -4.98
C PRO A 160 8.04 -3.87 -5.25
N SER A 161 8.52 -4.31 -6.41
CA SER A 161 8.60 -5.73 -6.73
C SER A 161 9.76 -6.42 -6.01
N THR A 162 9.71 -7.75 -5.91
CA THR A 162 10.76 -8.57 -5.25
C THR A 162 12.14 -8.32 -5.83
N THR A 163 12.26 -8.17 -7.14
CA THR A 163 13.55 -7.85 -7.79
C THR A 163 14.04 -6.44 -7.39
N VAL A 164 13.17 -5.45 -7.31
CA VAL A 164 13.55 -4.08 -6.88
C VAL A 164 14.06 -4.09 -5.44
N LEU A 165 13.37 -4.79 -4.52
CA LEU A 165 13.80 -4.93 -3.13
C LEU A 165 15.20 -5.54 -3.01
N VAL A 166 15.44 -6.64 -3.71
CA VAL A 166 16.73 -7.33 -3.64
C VAL A 166 17.85 -6.53 -4.30
N ASN A 167 17.57 -5.88 -5.42
CA ASN A 167 18.56 -5.02 -6.09
C ASN A 167 18.98 -3.82 -5.22
N ALA A 168 18.10 -3.36 -4.33
CA ALA A 168 18.41 -2.28 -3.38
C ALA A 168 19.43 -2.68 -2.31
N ILE A 169 19.54 -3.96 -1.95
CA ILE A 169 20.36 -4.35 -0.78
C ILE A 169 21.44 -5.39 -1.10
N ALA A 170 21.18 -6.37 -1.96
CA ALA A 170 22.08 -7.50 -2.18
C ALA A 170 23.51 -7.09 -2.62
N PRO A 171 23.71 -6.09 -3.50
CA PRO A 171 25.05 -5.65 -3.88
C PRO A 171 25.88 -5.16 -2.70
N SER A 172 25.26 -4.39 -1.80
CA SER A 172 25.90 -3.87 -0.58
C SER A 172 26.24 -5.00 0.39
N LEU A 173 25.31 -5.94 0.62
CA LEU A 173 25.54 -7.10 1.48
C LEU A 173 26.72 -7.94 0.99
N ILE A 174 26.75 -8.26 -0.31
CA ILE A 174 27.81 -9.08 -0.93
C ILE A 174 29.17 -8.40 -0.85
N LYS A 175 29.21 -7.08 -0.98
CA LYS A 175 30.46 -6.30 -0.90
C LYS A 175 30.98 -6.22 0.54
N ARG A 176 30.10 -6.07 1.54
CA ARG A 176 30.46 -5.72 2.92
C ARG A 176 30.66 -6.94 3.82
N PHE A 177 29.86 -8.00 3.65
CA PHE A 177 29.72 -9.04 4.66
C PHE A 177 30.18 -10.43 4.21
N GLY A 178 30.46 -10.65 2.93
CA GLY A 178 31.05 -11.90 2.44
C GLY A 178 30.35 -12.48 1.22
N LYS A 179 30.64 -13.75 0.91
CA LYS A 179 30.26 -14.41 -0.36
C LYS A 179 29.40 -15.66 -0.19
N LYS A 180 29.23 -16.15 1.04
CA LYS A 180 28.42 -17.35 1.34
C LYS A 180 27.11 -16.95 2.01
N PHE A 181 26.00 -17.22 1.34
CA PHE A 181 24.67 -16.82 1.77
C PHE A 181 23.81 -18.05 2.05
N TYR A 182 23.12 -18.06 3.18
CA TYR A 182 22.10 -19.06 3.51
C TYR A 182 20.74 -18.39 3.59
N PHE A 183 19.69 -19.03 3.02
CA PHE A 183 18.37 -18.41 2.88
C PHE A 183 17.31 -19.14 3.68
N LEU A 184 16.59 -18.41 4.51
CA LEU A 184 15.31 -18.79 5.10
C LEU A 184 14.20 -18.12 4.27
N VAL A 185 13.39 -18.90 3.57
CA VAL A 185 12.49 -18.42 2.51
C VAL A 185 11.06 -18.80 2.82
N PRO A 186 10.09 -17.88 2.87
CA PRO A 186 8.69 -18.24 3.00
C PRO A 186 8.20 -18.93 1.72
N ASP A 187 7.54 -20.08 1.88
CA ASP A 187 7.19 -20.98 0.78
C ASP A 187 5.92 -20.54 0.02
N TYR A 188 5.98 -19.33 -0.59
CA TYR A 188 4.98 -18.80 -1.49
C TYR A 188 5.58 -17.77 -2.45
N ALA A 189 4.77 -17.21 -3.37
CA ALA A 189 5.23 -16.39 -4.51
C ALA A 189 6.22 -15.28 -4.15
N PHE A 190 6.01 -14.57 -3.03
CA PHE A 190 6.93 -13.53 -2.54
C PHE A 190 8.33 -14.09 -2.24
N GLY A 191 8.41 -15.14 -1.40
CA GLY A 191 9.69 -15.73 -1.03
C GLY A 191 10.44 -16.32 -2.22
N HIS A 192 9.72 -16.98 -3.13
CA HIS A 192 10.30 -17.52 -4.36
C HIS A 192 10.87 -16.44 -5.27
N GLY A 193 10.15 -15.31 -5.41
CA GLY A 193 10.62 -14.15 -6.18
C GLY A 193 11.88 -13.52 -5.57
N LEU A 194 11.90 -13.32 -4.24
CA LEU A 194 13.08 -12.80 -3.53
C LEU A 194 14.29 -13.72 -3.70
N LEU A 195 14.11 -15.04 -3.52
CA LEU A 195 15.20 -16.01 -3.68
C LEU A 195 15.75 -16.00 -5.12
N ALA A 196 14.88 -15.94 -6.11
CA ALA A 196 15.27 -15.86 -7.52
C ALA A 196 16.11 -14.60 -7.78
N ALA A 197 15.67 -13.45 -7.31
CA ALA A 197 16.38 -12.18 -7.44
C ALA A 197 17.73 -12.19 -6.70
N TYR A 198 17.79 -12.77 -5.49
CA TYR A 198 19.06 -12.98 -4.77
C TYR A 198 20.02 -13.86 -5.56
N ASN A 199 19.58 -15.00 -6.08
CA ASN A 199 20.42 -15.90 -6.85
C ASN A 199 21.02 -15.23 -8.11
N LEU A 200 20.25 -14.36 -8.77
CA LEU A 200 20.75 -13.53 -9.88
C LEU A 200 21.86 -12.57 -9.41
N ASN A 201 21.65 -11.87 -8.30
CA ASN A 201 22.63 -10.96 -7.72
C ASN A 201 23.88 -11.70 -7.24
N LEU A 202 23.72 -12.83 -6.54
CA LEU A 202 24.86 -13.65 -6.12
C LEU A 202 25.72 -14.06 -7.31
N LYS A 203 25.11 -14.56 -8.39
CA LYS A 203 25.82 -14.90 -9.63
C LYS A 203 26.54 -13.68 -10.22
N LYS A 204 25.86 -12.54 -10.31
CA LYS A 204 26.40 -11.29 -10.89
C LYS A 204 27.63 -10.79 -10.13
N TYR A 205 27.64 -10.90 -8.80
CA TYR A 205 28.69 -10.36 -7.92
C TYR A 205 29.65 -11.42 -7.38
N GLY A 206 29.62 -12.64 -7.91
CA GLY A 206 30.53 -13.72 -7.56
C GLY A 206 30.40 -14.20 -6.11
N ALA A 207 29.15 -14.36 -5.64
CA ALA A 207 28.78 -14.93 -4.35
C ALA A 207 27.99 -16.24 -4.56
N THR A 208 27.78 -17.01 -3.48
CA THR A 208 27.22 -18.36 -3.53
C THR A 208 26.09 -18.52 -2.53
N ASN A 209 25.00 -19.14 -2.96
CA ASN A 209 23.98 -19.71 -2.10
C ASN A 209 24.50 -21.06 -1.55
N VAL A 210 24.74 -21.13 -0.24
CA VAL A 210 25.27 -22.35 0.44
C VAL A 210 24.15 -23.19 1.07
N GLY A 211 22.91 -22.74 1.02
CA GLY A 211 21.75 -23.49 1.49
C GLY A 211 20.48 -22.65 1.51
N THR A 212 19.35 -23.34 1.38
CA THR A 212 18.01 -22.73 1.36
C THR A 212 17.03 -23.65 2.05
N ASP A 213 16.24 -23.10 2.96
CA ASP A 213 15.05 -23.76 3.49
C ASP A 213 13.79 -23.02 3.02
N LEU A 214 12.84 -23.74 2.43
CA LEU A 214 11.49 -23.27 2.17
C LEU A 214 10.63 -23.51 3.41
N ILE A 215 9.99 -22.47 3.92
CA ILE A 215 9.33 -22.47 5.23
C ILE A 215 7.86 -22.08 5.05
N PRO A 216 6.92 -22.94 5.47
CA PRO A 216 5.49 -22.66 5.34
C PRO A 216 5.08 -21.35 6.04
N LEU A 217 4.15 -20.62 5.44
CA LEU A 217 3.54 -19.42 6.04
C LEU A 217 2.84 -19.78 7.36
N GLY A 218 3.03 -18.96 8.38
CA GLY A 218 2.49 -19.18 9.73
C GLY A 218 3.33 -20.10 10.60
N THR A 219 4.58 -20.37 10.21
CA THR A 219 5.52 -21.13 11.04
C THR A 219 5.87 -20.34 12.30
N THR A 220 5.74 -21.00 13.45
CA THR A 220 6.04 -20.39 14.76
C THR A 220 7.35 -20.92 15.36
N GLU A 221 7.86 -22.06 14.91
CA GLU A 221 9.04 -22.74 15.43
C GLU A 221 10.13 -22.87 14.34
N TYR A 222 11.26 -22.21 14.56
CA TYR A 222 12.34 -22.08 13.57
C TYR A 222 13.62 -22.83 13.94
N SER A 223 13.71 -23.49 15.11
CA SER A 223 14.93 -24.10 15.65
C SER A 223 15.63 -25.02 14.65
N SER A 224 14.89 -25.89 13.97
CA SER A 224 15.46 -26.83 12.99
C SER A 224 16.10 -26.13 11.80
N TYR A 225 15.50 -25.06 11.30
CA TYR A 225 16.00 -24.25 10.19
C TYR A 225 17.25 -23.45 10.62
N LEU A 226 17.23 -22.87 11.81
CA LEU A 226 18.35 -22.11 12.37
C LEU A 226 19.57 -22.99 12.62
N ILE A 227 19.39 -24.25 13.09
CA ILE A 227 20.47 -25.23 13.26
C ILE A 227 21.10 -25.58 11.89
N LYS A 228 20.31 -25.78 10.84
CA LYS A 228 20.81 -26.04 9.49
C LYS A 228 21.57 -24.84 8.94
N ALA A 229 21.04 -23.62 9.09
CA ALA A 229 21.71 -22.39 8.69
C ALA A 229 23.08 -22.26 9.39
N GLN A 230 23.13 -22.52 10.70
CA GLN A 230 24.36 -22.51 11.47
C GLN A 230 25.39 -23.58 10.98
N ALA A 231 24.93 -24.79 10.68
CA ALA A 231 25.77 -25.88 10.22
C ALA A 231 26.38 -25.61 8.83
N ALA A 232 25.68 -24.86 7.96
CA ALA A 232 26.17 -24.44 6.64
C ALA A 232 27.31 -23.41 6.72
N ASN A 233 27.54 -22.80 7.88
CA ASN A 233 28.59 -21.82 8.15
C ASN A 233 28.67 -20.71 7.07
N PRO A 234 27.57 -19.97 6.81
CA PRO A 234 27.55 -18.89 5.85
C PRO A 234 28.27 -17.63 6.38
N ASP A 235 28.51 -16.66 5.51
CA ASP A 235 28.88 -15.30 5.94
C ASP A 235 27.64 -14.51 6.34
N VAL A 236 26.53 -14.72 5.62
CA VAL A 236 25.25 -14.02 5.81
C VAL A 236 24.09 -15.02 5.88
N ILE A 237 23.25 -14.89 6.89
CA ILE A 237 21.94 -15.55 6.96
C ILE A 237 20.90 -14.56 6.49
N VAL A 238 20.22 -14.88 5.40
CA VAL A 238 19.19 -14.04 4.78
C VAL A 238 17.81 -14.55 5.21
N ILE A 239 17.10 -13.72 5.94
CA ILE A 239 15.74 -13.98 6.43
C ILE A 239 14.77 -13.26 5.51
N LEU A 240 13.96 -14.02 4.75
CA LEU A 240 13.03 -13.48 3.77
C LEU A 240 11.55 -13.55 4.22
N GLN A 241 11.30 -13.98 5.46
CA GLN A 241 9.99 -13.94 6.08
C GLN A 241 9.49 -12.50 6.20
N ASN A 242 8.16 -12.35 6.34
CA ASN A 242 7.52 -11.06 6.56
C ASN A 242 6.40 -11.19 7.61
N GLY A 243 5.92 -10.08 8.16
CA GLY A 243 4.86 -10.05 9.17
C GLY A 243 5.24 -10.78 10.47
N GLU A 244 4.31 -11.55 11.04
CA GLU A 244 4.52 -12.27 12.29
C GLU A 244 5.64 -13.34 12.17
N ASP A 245 5.76 -13.99 11.02
CA ASP A 245 6.80 -14.98 10.75
C ASP A 245 8.21 -14.37 10.86
N GLN A 246 8.39 -13.12 10.37
CA GLN A 246 9.67 -12.40 10.48
C GLN A 246 9.99 -12.06 11.94
N THR A 247 8.99 -11.65 12.71
CA THR A 247 9.15 -11.39 14.14
C THR A 247 9.60 -12.67 14.88
N ASN A 248 8.97 -13.80 14.58
CA ASN A 248 9.26 -15.08 15.23
C ASN A 248 10.68 -15.59 14.91
N VAL A 249 11.07 -15.58 13.63
CA VAL A 249 12.40 -16.06 13.24
C VAL A 249 13.52 -15.16 13.76
N LEU A 250 13.33 -13.83 13.79
CA LEU A 250 14.35 -12.91 14.32
C LEU A 250 14.55 -13.09 15.82
N LYS A 251 13.48 -13.23 16.62
CA LYS A 251 13.59 -13.53 18.05
C LYS A 251 14.38 -14.82 18.30
N GLN A 252 14.05 -15.89 17.56
CA GLN A 252 14.71 -17.17 17.72
C GLN A 252 16.14 -17.13 17.22
N ALA A 253 16.45 -16.46 16.11
CA ALA A 253 17.82 -16.32 15.61
C ALA A 253 18.76 -15.68 16.66
N VAL A 254 18.28 -14.64 17.34
CA VAL A 254 19.03 -13.99 18.44
C VAL A 254 19.12 -14.88 19.68
N GLN A 255 18.05 -15.60 20.05
CA GLN A 255 18.11 -16.58 21.14
C GLN A 255 19.11 -17.70 20.88
N PHE A 256 19.29 -18.13 19.63
CA PHE A 256 20.32 -19.07 19.20
C PHE A 256 21.73 -18.44 19.09
N GLY A 257 21.87 -17.12 19.30
CA GLY A 257 23.12 -16.39 19.21
C GLY A 257 23.69 -16.30 17.79
N LEU A 258 22.82 -16.42 16.76
CA LEU A 258 23.27 -16.40 15.36
C LEU A 258 23.74 -15.01 14.93
N ASP A 259 23.15 -13.96 15.48
CA ASP A 259 23.55 -12.55 15.29
C ASP A 259 24.99 -12.22 15.73
N LYS A 260 25.54 -13.03 16.66
CA LYS A 260 26.92 -12.88 17.16
C LYS A 260 27.94 -13.62 16.31
N ARG A 261 27.49 -14.51 15.44
CA ARG A 261 28.37 -15.40 14.65
C ARG A 261 28.27 -15.16 13.16
N PHE A 262 27.11 -14.73 12.70
CA PHE A 262 26.79 -14.54 11.29
C PHE A 262 26.17 -13.16 11.10
N HIS A 263 26.33 -12.59 9.92
CA HIS A 263 25.60 -11.38 9.59
C HIS A 263 24.14 -11.71 9.27
N ILE A 264 23.20 -11.05 9.92
CA ILE A 264 21.76 -11.19 9.63
C ILE A 264 21.36 -10.14 8.61
N ALA A 265 20.60 -10.53 7.60
CA ALA A 265 20.07 -9.62 6.60
C ALA A 265 18.76 -10.17 6.01
N GLY A 266 18.11 -9.38 5.16
CA GLY A 266 16.96 -9.81 4.39
C GLY A 266 16.73 -8.92 3.18
N ALA A 267 15.51 -8.91 2.64
CA ALA A 267 15.10 -7.97 1.60
C ALA A 267 14.50 -6.73 2.26
N ASN A 268 13.31 -6.87 2.85
CA ASN A 268 12.63 -5.78 3.54
C ASN A 268 12.37 -6.11 5.01
N ILE A 269 12.18 -5.06 5.81
CA ILE A 269 11.64 -5.14 7.15
C ILE A 269 10.60 -4.03 7.34
N GLU A 270 9.55 -4.33 8.05
CA GLU A 270 8.50 -3.36 8.34
C GLU A 270 8.68 -2.77 9.73
N LEU A 271 8.25 -1.51 9.92
CA LEU A 271 8.36 -0.82 11.20
C LEU A 271 7.57 -1.57 12.28
N GLU A 272 6.41 -2.12 11.96
CA GLU A 272 5.61 -2.95 12.87
C GLU A 272 6.32 -4.21 13.33
N THR A 273 7.16 -4.81 12.50
CA THR A 273 8.05 -5.92 12.90
C THR A 273 9.08 -5.45 13.92
N LEU A 274 9.74 -4.31 13.65
CA LEU A 274 10.72 -3.72 14.56
C LEU A 274 10.11 -3.33 15.91
N GLU A 275 8.88 -2.81 15.91
CA GLU A 275 8.15 -2.46 17.13
C GLU A 275 7.79 -3.70 17.97
N ALA A 276 7.46 -4.83 17.31
CA ALA A 276 7.13 -6.09 17.98
C ALA A 276 8.36 -6.85 18.52
N LEU A 277 9.57 -6.46 18.09
CA LEU A 277 10.82 -7.07 18.53
C LEU A 277 11.35 -6.40 19.82
N PRO A 278 11.86 -7.18 20.79
CA PRO A 278 12.66 -6.63 21.87
C PRO A 278 13.95 -5.98 21.29
N ALA A 279 14.50 -5.02 22.00
CA ALA A 279 15.60 -4.19 21.50
C ALA A 279 16.81 -5.00 21.01
N GLU A 280 17.15 -6.10 21.71
CA GLU A 280 18.23 -7.01 21.37
C GLU A 280 17.99 -7.84 20.10
N ALA A 281 16.73 -7.99 19.67
CA ALA A 281 16.38 -8.73 18.46
C ALA A 281 16.20 -7.80 17.23
N ARG A 282 16.39 -6.50 17.39
CA ARG A 282 16.40 -5.53 16.29
C ARG A 282 17.79 -5.52 15.63
N VAL A 283 18.06 -6.52 14.83
CA VAL A 283 19.38 -6.76 14.21
C VAL A 283 19.29 -6.85 12.69
N GLY A 284 20.42 -6.70 12.02
CA GLY A 284 20.58 -6.97 10.59
C GLY A 284 20.37 -5.76 9.68
N ASN A 285 20.66 -6.00 8.39
CA ASN A 285 20.53 -5.02 7.32
C ASN A 285 19.31 -5.34 6.44
N TRP A 286 18.54 -4.30 6.12
CA TRP A 286 17.23 -4.39 5.50
C TRP A 286 16.96 -3.21 4.56
N VAL A 287 15.88 -3.32 3.81
CA VAL A 287 15.22 -2.19 3.15
C VAL A 287 13.93 -1.88 3.91
N ILE A 288 13.65 -0.60 4.14
CA ILE A 288 12.31 -0.09 4.46
C ILE A 288 11.75 0.57 3.22
N GLU A 289 10.51 0.25 2.89
CA GLU A 289 9.86 0.61 1.63
C GLU A 289 9.27 2.01 1.63
N TRP A 290 8.99 2.54 2.82
CA TRP A 290 8.69 3.93 3.12
C TRP A 290 8.97 4.17 4.60
N TYR A 291 9.62 5.29 4.92
CA TYR A 291 10.00 5.61 6.29
C TYR A 291 9.45 6.97 6.71
N TRP A 292 8.86 7.04 7.89
CA TRP A 292 8.21 8.24 8.39
C TRP A 292 9.17 9.39 8.71
N ASN A 293 10.41 9.07 9.09
CA ASN A 293 11.43 10.07 9.43
C ASN A 293 12.19 10.50 8.18
N GLN A 294 11.60 11.43 7.41
CA GLN A 294 12.14 11.97 6.17
C GLN A 294 12.23 13.49 6.26
N PRO A 295 13.22 14.04 6.96
CA PRO A 295 13.35 15.49 7.11
C PRO A 295 13.52 16.17 5.74
N GLY A 296 12.74 17.22 5.50
CA GLY A 296 12.79 18.01 4.27
C GLY A 296 11.94 17.48 3.11
N VAL A 297 11.31 16.32 3.23
CA VAL A 297 10.35 15.83 2.23
C VAL A 297 8.98 16.46 2.50
N ALA A 298 8.40 17.10 1.47
CA ALA A 298 7.13 17.80 1.57
C ALA A 298 5.98 16.83 1.98
N HIS A 299 5.05 17.33 2.79
CA HIS A 299 3.82 16.65 3.23
C HIS A 299 4.01 15.40 4.12
N VAL A 300 5.24 14.90 4.31
CA VAL A 300 5.51 13.72 5.16
C VAL A 300 5.16 13.99 6.62
N LYS A 301 5.47 15.20 7.10
CA LYS A 301 5.17 15.59 8.49
C LYS A 301 3.66 15.61 8.73
N GLU A 302 2.90 16.25 7.86
CA GLU A 302 1.44 16.35 7.94
C GLU A 302 0.78 14.97 7.91
N PHE A 303 1.21 14.10 7.00
CA PHE A 303 0.76 12.71 6.92
C PHE A 303 1.08 11.94 8.21
N THR A 304 2.31 12.08 8.72
CA THR A 304 2.74 11.43 9.96
C THR A 304 1.89 11.88 11.16
N GLU A 305 1.64 13.17 11.30
CA GLU A 305 0.80 13.72 12.37
C GLU A 305 -0.67 13.26 12.25
N ALA A 306 -1.21 13.19 11.02
CA ALA A 306 -2.57 12.71 10.79
C ALA A 306 -2.74 11.25 11.18
N ILE A 307 -1.82 10.37 10.79
CA ILE A 307 -1.84 8.95 11.18
C ILE A 307 -1.61 8.81 12.69
N LYS A 308 -0.66 9.54 13.26
CA LYS A 308 -0.41 9.50 14.72
C LYS A 308 -1.62 9.95 15.53
N LYS A 309 -2.35 10.95 15.07
CA LYS A 309 -3.61 11.39 15.68
C LYS A 309 -4.69 10.30 15.60
N LYS A 310 -4.75 9.55 14.49
CA LYS A 310 -5.74 8.49 14.26
C LYS A 310 -5.44 7.21 15.04
N THR A 311 -4.18 6.79 15.09
CA THR A 311 -3.76 5.46 15.56
C THR A 311 -2.96 5.47 16.85
N GLY A 312 -2.43 6.63 17.28
CA GLY A 312 -1.47 6.76 18.38
C GLY A 312 -0.03 6.38 18.00
N ARG A 313 0.25 6.00 16.75
CA ARG A 313 1.55 5.51 16.25
C ARG A 313 1.96 6.25 14.98
N VAL A 314 3.25 6.30 14.69
CA VAL A 314 3.76 6.81 13.42
C VAL A 314 3.33 5.90 12.26
N PRO A 315 3.19 6.42 11.03
CA PRO A 315 2.85 5.60 9.88
C PRO A 315 3.98 4.62 9.52
N THR A 316 3.58 3.45 9.05
CA THR A 316 4.48 2.44 8.49
C THR A 316 4.45 2.50 6.96
N ALA A 317 5.31 1.72 6.27
CA ALA A 317 5.24 1.57 4.83
C ALA A 317 3.85 1.10 4.38
N ARG A 318 3.23 0.19 5.14
CA ARG A 318 1.88 -0.31 4.85
C ARG A 318 0.81 0.77 4.93
N THR A 319 0.90 1.64 5.93
CA THR A 319 0.01 2.80 6.03
C THR A 319 0.13 3.71 4.80
N TRP A 320 1.37 3.96 4.36
CA TRP A 320 1.63 4.74 3.15
C TRP A 320 1.11 4.03 1.89
N PHE A 321 1.30 2.72 1.74
CA PHE A 321 0.77 1.95 0.61
C PHE A 321 -0.75 2.08 0.49
N GLY A 322 -1.47 1.86 1.59
CA GLY A 322 -2.92 1.98 1.61
C GLY A 322 -3.40 3.40 1.26
N HIS A 323 -2.77 4.43 1.85
CA HIS A 323 -3.08 5.82 1.55
C HIS A 323 -2.83 6.16 0.07
N THR A 324 -1.65 5.80 -0.44
CA THR A 324 -1.26 6.07 -1.82
C THR A 324 -2.15 5.34 -2.82
N ALA A 325 -2.52 4.09 -2.54
CA ALA A 325 -3.41 3.31 -3.41
C ALA A 325 -4.78 4.00 -3.60
N ILE A 326 -5.41 4.44 -2.53
CA ILE A 326 -6.70 5.14 -2.60
C ILE A 326 -6.57 6.50 -3.28
N ARG A 327 -5.52 7.27 -2.96
CA ARG A 327 -5.26 8.57 -3.60
C ARG A 327 -5.00 8.41 -5.09
N ALA A 328 -4.25 7.39 -5.50
CA ALA A 328 -3.99 7.08 -6.90
C ALA A 328 -5.28 6.69 -7.66
N CYS A 329 -6.15 5.87 -7.06
CA CYS A 329 -7.45 5.55 -7.64
C CYS A 329 -8.32 6.81 -7.85
N ALA A 330 -8.35 7.71 -6.86
CA ALA A 330 -9.08 8.96 -6.99
C ALA A 330 -8.50 9.88 -8.08
N LEU A 331 -7.17 9.96 -8.19
CA LEU A 331 -6.49 10.68 -9.28
C LEU A 331 -6.82 10.07 -10.64
N ALA A 332 -6.78 8.74 -10.77
CA ALA A 332 -7.16 8.04 -12.00
C ALA A 332 -8.58 8.40 -12.45
N ALA A 333 -9.56 8.28 -11.54
CA ALA A 333 -10.96 8.58 -11.83
C ALA A 333 -11.19 10.05 -12.19
N ASN A 334 -10.60 10.98 -11.41
CA ASN A 334 -10.76 12.42 -11.63
C ASN A 334 -10.09 12.89 -12.93
N THR A 335 -8.90 12.33 -13.27
CA THR A 335 -8.19 12.62 -14.53
C THR A 335 -8.95 12.06 -15.73
N ALA A 336 -9.44 10.83 -15.62
CA ALA A 336 -10.27 10.18 -16.64
C ALA A 336 -11.66 10.79 -16.75
N LYS A 337 -12.12 11.55 -15.75
CA LYS A 337 -13.53 12.03 -15.58
C LYS A 337 -14.52 10.87 -15.68
N SER A 338 -14.15 9.70 -15.17
CA SER A 338 -14.92 8.46 -15.34
C SER A 338 -14.51 7.42 -14.29
N LEU A 339 -15.43 6.50 -13.96
CA LEU A 339 -15.16 5.28 -13.20
C LEU A 339 -14.99 4.05 -14.12
N ASP A 340 -15.00 4.26 -15.43
CA ASP A 340 -14.71 3.19 -16.39
C ASP A 340 -13.26 2.73 -16.26
N ALA A 341 -13.06 1.43 -16.07
CA ALA A 341 -11.76 0.86 -15.75
C ALA A 341 -10.70 1.14 -16.83
N ALA A 342 -11.08 1.09 -18.13
CA ALA A 342 -10.14 1.33 -19.21
C ALA A 342 -9.71 2.81 -19.26
N LYS A 343 -10.65 3.72 -19.06
CA LYS A 343 -10.35 5.16 -18.99
C LYS A 343 -9.46 5.50 -17.79
N MET A 344 -9.73 4.90 -16.62
CA MET A 344 -8.91 5.07 -15.42
C MET A 344 -7.49 4.52 -15.65
N ALA A 345 -7.38 3.33 -16.24
CA ALA A 345 -6.08 2.72 -16.54
C ALA A 345 -5.28 3.56 -17.55
N HIS A 346 -5.90 4.07 -18.61
CA HIS A 346 -5.23 4.99 -19.54
C HIS A 346 -4.77 6.29 -18.87
N ALA A 347 -5.58 6.86 -17.97
CA ALA A 347 -5.23 8.06 -17.23
C ALA A 347 -4.05 7.85 -16.27
N MET A 348 -3.90 6.63 -15.73
CA MET A 348 -2.82 6.27 -14.79
C MET A 348 -1.57 5.73 -15.50
N ASN A 349 -1.64 5.39 -16.78
CA ASN A 349 -0.53 4.83 -17.53
C ASN A 349 0.63 5.83 -17.63
N GLY A 350 1.79 5.52 -17.08
CA GLY A 350 2.93 6.43 -17.00
C GLY A 350 2.74 7.63 -16.06
N PHE A 351 1.73 7.63 -15.21
CA PHE A 351 1.38 8.76 -14.36
C PHE A 351 2.40 8.97 -13.24
N ALA A 352 2.87 10.21 -13.11
CA ALA A 352 3.73 10.65 -12.02
C ALA A 352 2.86 11.12 -10.84
N LEU A 353 3.03 10.51 -9.68
CA LEU A 353 2.30 10.90 -8.48
C LEU A 353 2.75 12.29 -8.00
N PRO A 354 1.81 13.17 -7.64
CA PRO A 354 2.17 14.46 -7.07
C PRO A 354 2.77 14.31 -5.66
N PRO A 355 3.60 15.27 -5.18
CA PRO A 355 4.33 15.17 -3.93
C PRO A 355 3.47 14.87 -2.69
N GLU A 356 2.24 15.40 -2.64
CA GLU A 356 1.26 15.18 -1.56
C GLU A 356 0.67 13.76 -1.54
N VAL A 357 0.96 12.94 -2.56
CA VAL A 357 0.57 11.53 -2.64
C VAL A 357 1.79 10.63 -2.55
N SER A 358 2.86 10.96 -3.26
CA SER A 358 4.08 10.15 -3.27
C SER A 358 4.80 10.15 -1.93
N LEU A 359 4.84 11.28 -1.21
CA LEU A 359 5.47 11.44 0.11
C LEU A 359 6.89 10.85 0.15
N GLN A 360 7.67 11.09 -0.92
CA GLN A 360 9.01 10.53 -1.14
C GLN A 360 9.95 11.60 -1.71
N PRO A 361 11.27 11.46 -1.50
CA PRO A 361 12.24 12.45 -1.99
C PRO A 361 12.44 12.41 -3.52
N HIS A 362 12.30 11.23 -4.15
CA HIS A 362 12.38 11.10 -5.60
C HIS A 362 10.98 11.02 -6.21
N GLN A 363 10.89 11.39 -7.49
CA GLN A 363 9.64 11.30 -8.23
C GLN A 363 9.17 9.85 -8.28
N ALA A 364 7.96 9.60 -7.79
CA ALA A 364 7.30 8.31 -7.94
C ALA A 364 6.37 8.33 -9.15
N SER A 365 6.50 7.34 -10.05
CA SER A 365 5.65 7.23 -11.23
C SER A 365 5.36 5.77 -11.59
N PHE A 366 4.15 5.51 -12.08
CA PHE A 366 3.81 4.20 -12.63
C PHE A 366 4.50 4.03 -13.98
N ARG A 367 5.25 2.93 -14.16
CA ARG A 367 5.87 2.61 -15.42
C ARG A 367 4.81 2.20 -16.44
N ALA A 368 4.76 2.86 -17.59
CA ALA A 368 3.71 2.67 -18.59
C ALA A 368 3.59 1.23 -19.13
N GLU A 369 4.70 0.53 -19.23
CA GLU A 369 4.77 -0.79 -19.87
C GLU A 369 4.41 -1.94 -18.92
N GLN A 370 4.35 -1.69 -17.60
CA GLN A 370 4.10 -2.76 -16.61
C GLN A 370 3.25 -2.34 -15.41
N HIS A 371 2.92 -1.04 -15.25
CA HIS A 371 2.11 -0.49 -14.16
C HIS A 371 2.68 -0.65 -12.74
N LEU A 372 3.99 -0.86 -12.60
CA LEU A 372 4.69 -0.82 -11.31
C LEU A 372 5.04 0.61 -10.95
N LEU A 373 4.76 1.03 -9.71
CA LEU A 373 5.23 2.30 -9.18
C LEU A 373 6.74 2.24 -8.94
N ILE A 374 7.47 3.13 -9.59
CA ILE A 374 8.91 3.32 -9.38
C ILE A 374 9.10 4.57 -8.54
N GLY A 375 9.62 4.41 -7.34
CA GLY A 375 9.79 5.48 -6.37
C GLY A 375 11.11 5.37 -5.61
N THR A 376 11.06 5.48 -4.29
CA THR A 376 12.24 5.50 -3.39
C THR A 376 12.21 4.32 -2.43
N LEU A 377 13.39 3.79 -2.10
CA LEU A 377 13.61 2.84 -1.02
C LEU A 377 14.67 3.35 -0.05
N TRP A 378 14.62 2.89 1.19
CA TRP A 378 15.59 3.23 2.24
C TRP A 378 16.32 1.98 2.69
N ALA A 379 17.59 1.83 2.31
CA ALA A 379 18.43 0.75 2.79
C ALA A 379 19.18 1.16 4.06
N GLY A 380 19.33 0.22 5.00
CA GLY A 380 19.97 0.52 6.26
C GLY A 380 19.99 -0.68 7.22
N HIS A 381 19.91 -0.39 8.50
CA HIS A 381 19.92 -1.43 9.53
C HIS A 381 18.95 -1.15 10.67
N ALA A 382 18.46 -2.23 11.27
CA ALA A 382 17.64 -2.16 12.45
C ALA A 382 18.45 -1.62 13.65
N GLN A 383 17.85 -0.81 14.50
CA GLN A 383 18.49 -0.26 15.71
C GLN A 383 17.56 -0.36 16.92
N SER A 384 18.16 -0.40 18.12
CA SER A 384 17.41 -0.52 19.37
C SER A 384 16.56 0.72 19.65
N ALA A 385 17.12 1.90 19.39
CA ALA A 385 16.47 3.22 19.46
C ALA A 385 17.30 4.23 18.65
N GLY A 386 16.62 5.21 18.05
CA GLY A 386 17.22 6.31 17.31
C GLY A 386 16.93 7.67 17.95
N SER A 387 16.64 8.69 17.11
CA SER A 387 16.36 10.06 17.55
C SER A 387 15.01 10.20 18.30
N ALA A 388 14.11 9.23 18.13
CA ALA A 388 12.81 9.12 18.79
C ALA A 388 12.50 7.66 19.13
N PRO A 389 11.55 7.40 20.04
CA PRO A 389 11.17 6.00 20.41
C PRO A 389 10.74 5.13 19.23
N ASP A 390 10.12 5.72 18.22
CA ASP A 390 9.64 5.04 17.01
C ASP A 390 10.70 5.02 15.88
N ASP A 391 11.90 5.59 16.10
CA ASP A 391 13.00 5.64 15.16
C ASP A 391 13.86 4.37 15.31
N LEU A 392 13.34 3.24 14.82
CA LEU A 392 13.89 1.90 15.02
C LEU A 392 14.73 1.41 13.84
N PHE A 393 14.95 2.27 12.85
CA PHE A 393 15.73 1.94 11.66
C PHE A 393 16.68 3.08 11.33
N LYS A 394 17.95 2.76 11.18
CA LYS A 394 18.94 3.72 10.71
C LYS A 394 19.10 3.61 9.21
N VAL A 395 18.74 4.67 8.51
CA VAL A 395 18.91 4.77 7.06
C VAL A 395 20.39 5.02 6.76
N ASP A 396 21.00 4.12 5.98
CA ASP A 396 22.36 4.25 5.46
C ASP A 396 22.35 4.86 4.05
N GLU A 397 21.30 4.56 3.24
CA GLU A 397 21.19 5.00 1.86
C GLU A 397 19.72 5.20 1.46
N VAL A 398 19.45 6.28 0.72
CA VAL A 398 18.15 6.57 0.10
C VAL A 398 18.30 6.29 -1.40
N ILE A 399 17.54 5.35 -1.92
CA ILE A 399 17.75 4.76 -3.25
C ILE A 399 16.62 5.21 -4.20
N ASP A 400 16.99 5.83 -5.31
CA ASP A 400 16.08 6.02 -6.43
C ASP A 400 15.90 4.69 -7.18
N CYS A 401 14.69 4.11 -7.10
CA CYS A 401 14.39 2.82 -7.71
C CYS A 401 14.51 2.82 -9.24
N SER A 402 14.47 3.98 -9.89
CA SER A 402 14.68 4.09 -11.34
C SER A 402 16.07 3.60 -11.77
N THR A 403 17.05 3.64 -10.85
CA THR A 403 18.44 3.22 -11.09
C THR A 403 18.68 1.73 -10.91
N ILE A 404 17.76 1.02 -10.22
CA ILE A 404 17.92 -0.38 -9.83
C ILE A 404 16.80 -1.30 -10.32
N ALA A 405 15.69 -0.74 -10.80
CA ALA A 405 14.58 -1.52 -11.34
C ALA A 405 15.02 -2.30 -12.59
N PRO A 406 14.52 -3.53 -12.78
CA PRO A 406 14.80 -4.29 -13.99
C PRO A 406 14.31 -3.52 -15.23
N SER A 407 14.93 -3.77 -16.38
CA SER A 407 14.42 -3.26 -17.64
C SER A 407 13.04 -3.86 -17.94
N VAL A 408 12.23 -3.18 -18.75
CA VAL A 408 10.91 -3.67 -19.16
C VAL A 408 10.99 -5.06 -19.82
N ALA A 409 12.03 -5.30 -20.63
CA ALA A 409 12.24 -6.60 -21.27
C ALA A 409 12.45 -7.74 -20.26
N GLU A 410 13.12 -7.47 -19.14
CA GLU A 410 13.34 -8.46 -18.09
C GLU A 410 12.06 -8.81 -17.32
N THR A 411 11.07 -7.91 -17.26
CA THR A 411 9.80 -8.16 -16.55
C THR A 411 8.89 -9.14 -17.26
N GLN A 412 9.08 -9.34 -18.59
CA GLN A 412 8.27 -10.22 -19.45
C GLN A 412 6.77 -9.84 -19.52
N CYS A 413 6.39 -8.64 -19.10
CA CYS A 413 5.02 -8.16 -19.24
C CYS A 413 4.66 -8.01 -20.73
N LYS A 414 3.53 -8.60 -21.11
CA LYS A 414 2.93 -8.51 -22.44
C LYS A 414 1.49 -8.04 -22.32
N MET A 415 1.35 -6.80 -21.90
CA MET A 415 0.04 -6.20 -21.64
C MET A 415 -0.76 -6.02 -22.93
N THR A 416 -2.01 -6.46 -22.91
CA THR A 416 -2.97 -6.24 -24.00
C THR A 416 -4.10 -5.36 -23.50
N TRP A 417 -4.31 -4.23 -24.18
CA TRP A 417 -5.37 -3.29 -23.86
C TRP A 417 -6.69 -3.70 -24.50
N PRO A 418 -7.84 -3.41 -23.89
CA PRO A 418 -9.14 -3.60 -24.53
C PRO A 418 -9.26 -2.71 -25.76
N SER A 419 -9.91 -3.24 -26.82
CA SER A 419 -10.17 -2.52 -28.08
C SER A 419 -11.20 -1.40 -27.91
#